data_b886ed09022003e1d2180af188f073b2
#
_entry.id   b886ed09022003e1d2180af188f073b2
#
_cell.length_a   1.000
_cell.length_b   1.000
_cell.length_c   1.000
_cell.angle_alpha   90.00
_cell.angle_beta   90.00
_cell.angle_gamma   90.00
#
_symmetry.space_group_name_H-M   'P 1'
#
loop_
_entity.id
_entity.type
_entity.pdbx_description
1 polymer ?
#
loop_
_entity_poly.entity_id
_entity_poly.type
_entity_poly.pdbx_seq_one_letter_code
_entity_poly.pdbx_strand_id
1 'polypeptide(L)'
;MNGSLYTWSNLNPYFASYLKHNGNPDITPEDTSFLMPCIFIVQYCFMTIGVKLGNKIGARFTTLIGVIFMNLSYFFMMIFTNYYLILLSMGIFGLGDGIANLSVIKNCWKYYPDKLGLVNGIIIGGLGLSSSILTPIADYLIINPDKKVTDKYGIYPKEVSNKLKNYLYFLAILFFILSIVAVTLTFNYQEDDPSKVEELDEEQKTHNKGFRVLYEAFFSEKNYFLLLFCFCGPCN
;
A
#
# COMPACT_ATOMS: atom_id res chain seq x y z
N MET A 1 -7.23 0.06 2.69
CA MET A 1 -6.37 1.04 2.00
C MET A 1 -5.42 0.35 1.02
N ASN A 2 -4.59 -0.62 1.41
CA ASN A 2 -3.66 -1.31 0.51
C ASN A 2 -4.31 -2.02 -0.67
N GLY A 3 -5.55 -2.50 -0.54
CA GLY A 3 -6.28 -3.09 -1.66
C GLY A 3 -6.52 -2.15 -2.84
N SER A 4 -6.51 -0.82 -2.63
CA SER A 4 -6.62 0.15 -3.72
C SER A 4 -5.38 0.16 -4.63
N LEU A 5 -4.23 -0.28 -4.13
CA LEU A 5 -3.01 -0.40 -4.93
C LEU A 5 -3.16 -1.45 -6.04
N TYR A 6 -3.93 -2.50 -5.79
CA TYR A 6 -4.20 -3.54 -6.80
C TYR A 6 -5.13 -3.07 -7.93
N THR A 7 -5.83 -1.95 -7.74
CA THR A 7 -6.60 -1.31 -8.83
C THR A 7 -5.75 -0.37 -9.69
N TRP A 8 -4.47 -0.19 -9.35
CA TRP A 8 -3.58 0.78 -10.00
C TRP A 8 -3.42 0.55 -11.50
N SER A 9 -3.26 -0.69 -11.94
CA SER A 9 -3.11 -1.01 -13.35
C SER A 9 -4.28 -0.48 -14.20
N ASN A 10 -5.49 -0.50 -13.64
CA ASN A 10 -6.68 0.03 -14.30
C ASN A 10 -6.76 1.56 -14.21
N LEU A 11 -6.19 2.16 -13.16
CA LEU A 11 -6.24 3.61 -12.91
C LEU A 11 -5.09 4.37 -13.57
N ASN A 12 -3.98 3.71 -13.84
CA ASN A 12 -2.77 4.32 -14.39
C ASN A 12 -3.01 5.16 -15.67
N PRO A 13 -3.74 4.68 -16.70
CA PRO A 13 -4.00 5.49 -17.89
C PRO A 13 -4.84 6.74 -17.59
N TYR A 14 -5.71 6.69 -16.59
CA TYR A 14 -6.51 7.85 -16.17
C TYR A 14 -5.65 8.88 -15.44
N PHE A 15 -4.71 8.42 -14.59
CA PHE A 15 -3.73 9.28 -13.95
C PHE A 15 -2.83 9.98 -14.96
N ALA A 16 -2.27 9.25 -15.94
CA ALA A 16 -1.48 9.82 -17.01
C ALA A 16 -2.25 10.88 -17.78
N SER A 17 -3.50 10.56 -18.17
CA SER A 17 -4.39 11.49 -18.89
C SER A 17 -4.71 12.74 -18.07
N TYR A 18 -4.98 12.57 -16.78
CA TYR A 18 -5.26 13.68 -15.87
C TYR A 18 -4.05 14.62 -15.72
N LEU A 19 -2.86 14.07 -15.51
CA LEU A 19 -1.63 14.85 -15.39
C LEU A 19 -1.29 15.57 -16.69
N LYS A 20 -1.42 14.90 -17.83
CA LYS A 20 -1.19 15.49 -19.15
C LYS A 20 -2.08 16.70 -19.44
N HIS A 21 -3.36 16.60 -19.08
CA HIS A 21 -4.32 17.70 -19.29
C HIS A 21 -4.22 18.84 -18.29
N ASN A 22 -3.55 18.62 -17.12
CA ASN A 22 -3.50 19.57 -16.02
C ASN A 22 -2.10 20.11 -15.70
N GLY A 23 -1.20 20.18 -16.68
CA GLY A 23 0.06 20.90 -16.54
C GLY A 23 1.34 20.11 -16.80
N ASN A 24 1.22 18.85 -17.27
CA ASN A 24 2.38 18.03 -17.60
C ASN A 24 2.22 17.41 -18.99
N PRO A 25 2.40 18.20 -20.07
CA PRO A 25 2.05 17.78 -21.44
C PRO A 25 2.87 16.59 -21.97
N ASP A 26 4.07 16.37 -21.41
CA ASP A 26 5.00 15.34 -21.89
C ASP A 26 4.83 14.00 -21.16
N ILE A 27 3.93 13.92 -20.17
CA ILE A 27 3.71 12.68 -19.39
C ILE A 27 3.03 11.61 -20.23
N THR A 28 3.57 10.39 -20.09
CA THR A 28 3.07 9.16 -20.68
C THR A 28 2.53 8.21 -19.59
N PRO A 29 1.71 7.19 -19.95
CA PRO A 29 1.32 6.13 -19.03
C PRO A 29 2.51 5.34 -18.46
N GLU A 30 3.63 5.28 -19.16
CA GLU A 30 4.87 4.64 -18.70
C GLU A 30 5.48 5.39 -17.52
N ASP A 31 5.51 6.74 -17.58
CA ASP A 31 6.03 7.58 -16.49
C ASP A 31 5.20 7.40 -15.20
N THR A 32 3.88 7.33 -15.34
CA THR A 32 2.99 7.14 -14.20
C THR A 32 3.04 5.73 -13.64
N SER A 33 3.54 4.74 -14.38
CA SER A 33 3.78 3.39 -13.88
C SER A 33 4.85 3.34 -12.78
N PHE A 34 5.80 4.30 -12.76
CA PHE A 34 6.81 4.42 -11.70
C PHE A 34 6.24 4.82 -10.34
N LEU A 35 5.03 5.35 -10.28
CA LEU A 35 4.40 5.74 -9.01
C LEU A 35 4.21 4.54 -8.07
N MET A 36 3.89 3.38 -8.61
CA MET A 36 3.67 2.15 -7.84
C MET A 36 4.96 1.59 -7.20
N PRO A 37 6.06 1.37 -7.96
CA PRO A 37 7.34 0.99 -7.37
C PRO A 37 7.82 1.94 -6.27
N CYS A 38 7.59 3.25 -6.42
CA CYS A 38 7.95 4.24 -5.42
C CYS A 38 7.27 3.95 -4.06
N ILE A 39 5.96 3.65 -4.07
CA ILE A 39 5.23 3.28 -2.86
C ILE A 39 5.90 2.09 -2.17
N PHE A 40 6.15 1.00 -2.92
CA PHE A 40 6.72 -0.22 -2.35
C PHE A 40 8.13 -0.02 -1.81
N ILE A 41 8.98 0.72 -2.51
CA ILE A 41 10.35 1.02 -2.03
C ILE A 41 10.28 1.72 -0.67
N VAL A 42 9.49 2.78 -0.57
CA VAL A 42 9.34 3.53 0.69
C VAL A 42 8.70 2.65 1.77
N GLN A 43 7.65 1.90 1.44
CA GLN A 43 6.97 0.97 2.35
C GLN A 43 7.95 -0.01 2.98
N TYR A 44 8.77 -0.68 2.18
CA TYR A 44 9.73 -1.66 2.69
C TYR A 44 10.83 -1.02 3.56
N CYS A 45 11.31 0.16 3.20
CA CYS A 45 12.26 0.90 4.01
C CYS A 45 11.71 1.23 5.41
N PHE A 46 10.44 1.63 5.50
CA PHE A 46 9.82 2.04 6.77
C PHE A 46 9.17 0.89 7.55
N MET A 47 9.00 -0.29 6.95
CA MET A 47 8.39 -1.46 7.58
C MET A 47 9.11 -1.89 8.88
N THR A 48 10.45 -1.90 8.87
CA THR A 48 11.25 -2.22 10.05
C THR A 48 11.09 -1.19 11.16
N ILE A 49 10.98 0.09 10.79
CA ILE A 49 10.75 1.19 11.73
C ILE A 49 9.37 1.05 12.34
N GLY A 50 8.35 0.72 11.55
CA GLY A 50 6.98 0.49 12.00
C GLY A 50 6.91 -0.62 13.07
N VAL A 51 7.62 -1.73 12.87
CA VAL A 51 7.67 -2.83 13.85
C VAL A 51 8.32 -2.38 15.17
N LYS A 52 9.45 -1.68 15.10
CA LYS A 52 10.12 -1.16 16.30
C LYS A 52 9.23 -0.17 17.04
N LEU A 53 8.52 0.67 16.31
CA LEU A 53 7.58 1.63 16.87
C LEU A 53 6.39 0.92 17.52
N GLY A 54 5.82 -0.10 16.84
CA GLY A 54 4.73 -0.92 17.37
C GLY A 54 5.07 -1.63 18.68
N ASN A 55 6.31 -2.14 18.78
CA ASN A 55 6.78 -2.75 20.02
C ASN A 55 6.98 -1.71 21.16
N LYS A 56 7.28 -0.44 20.82
CA LYS A 56 7.57 0.60 21.82
C LYS A 56 6.32 1.35 22.31
N ILE A 57 5.43 1.74 21.39
CA ILE A 57 4.26 2.57 21.69
C ILE A 57 2.93 1.82 21.51
N GLY A 58 3.00 0.54 21.11
CA GLY A 58 1.83 -0.29 20.84
C GLY A 58 1.30 -0.20 19.42
N ALA A 59 0.60 -1.25 18.99
CA ALA A 59 0.08 -1.37 17.64
C ALA A 59 -0.96 -0.28 17.30
N ARG A 60 -1.80 0.09 18.26
CA ARG A 60 -2.85 1.10 18.07
C ARG A 60 -2.29 2.48 17.70
N PHE A 61 -1.32 2.98 18.46
CA PHE A 61 -0.70 4.28 18.16
C PHE A 61 0.12 4.24 16.88
N THR A 62 0.80 3.15 16.61
CA THR A 62 1.55 2.96 15.37
C THR A 62 0.62 2.95 14.16
N THR A 63 -0.54 2.29 14.26
CA THR A 63 -1.58 2.31 13.23
C THR A 63 -2.11 3.73 13.03
N LEU A 64 -2.37 4.47 14.12
CA LEU A 64 -2.83 5.86 14.04
C LEU A 64 -1.85 6.74 13.24
N ILE A 65 -0.56 6.64 13.55
CA ILE A 65 0.49 7.38 12.82
C ILE A 65 0.48 7.00 11.33
N GLY A 66 0.46 5.70 11.02
CA GLY A 66 0.46 5.24 9.64
C GLY A 66 -0.74 5.71 8.84
N VAL A 67 -1.96 5.59 9.39
CA VAL A 67 -3.17 6.02 8.67
C VAL A 67 -3.27 7.54 8.51
N ILE A 68 -2.67 8.34 9.41
CA ILE A 68 -2.55 9.79 9.23
C ILE A 68 -1.73 10.11 7.98
N PHE A 69 -0.54 9.49 7.82
CA PHE A 69 0.28 9.68 6.63
C PHE A 69 -0.41 9.21 5.35
N MET A 70 -1.12 8.08 5.40
CA MET A 70 -1.86 7.58 4.25
C MET A 70 -3.00 8.53 3.84
N ASN A 71 -3.79 9.06 4.78
CA ASN A 71 -4.84 10.03 4.49
C ASN A 71 -4.27 11.37 3.99
N LEU A 72 -3.15 11.82 4.56
CA LEU A 72 -2.45 13.03 4.12
C LEU A 72 -1.98 12.91 2.67
N SER A 73 -1.50 11.73 2.28
CA SER A 73 -1.13 11.43 0.89
C SER A 73 -2.31 11.59 -0.07
N TYR A 74 -3.48 11.01 0.24
CA TYR A 74 -4.68 11.19 -0.60
C TYR A 74 -5.09 12.66 -0.69
N PHE A 75 -5.01 13.39 0.41
CA PHE A 75 -5.31 14.82 0.42
C PHE A 75 -4.36 15.60 -0.52
N PHE A 76 -3.06 15.30 -0.49
CA PHE A 76 -2.10 15.92 -1.39
C PHE A 76 -2.34 15.56 -2.85
N MET A 77 -2.71 14.30 -3.16
CA MET A 77 -3.04 13.87 -4.52
C MET A 77 -4.25 14.60 -5.12
N MET A 78 -5.17 15.08 -4.28
CA MET A 78 -6.31 15.87 -4.75
C MET A 78 -5.93 17.32 -5.10
N ILE A 79 -4.94 17.88 -4.41
CA ILE A 79 -4.53 19.27 -4.55
C ILE A 79 -3.52 19.42 -5.67
N PHE A 80 -2.54 18.52 -5.70
CA PHE A 80 -1.42 18.63 -6.62
C PHE A 80 -1.72 18.01 -7.98
N THR A 81 -1.32 18.72 -9.04
CA THR A 81 -1.37 18.27 -10.43
C THR A 81 0.02 18.08 -11.02
N ASN A 82 1.08 18.44 -10.27
CA ASN A 82 2.46 18.25 -10.71
C ASN A 82 2.90 16.82 -10.42
N TYR A 83 3.52 16.18 -11.42
CA TYR A 83 3.98 14.78 -11.34
C TYR A 83 4.90 14.52 -10.14
N TYR A 84 5.89 15.39 -9.91
CA TYR A 84 6.84 15.21 -8.80
C TYR A 84 6.18 15.34 -7.42
N LEU A 85 5.18 16.22 -7.29
CA LEU A 85 4.43 16.36 -6.05
C LEU A 85 3.51 15.16 -5.81
N ILE A 86 2.96 14.57 -6.87
CA ILE A 86 2.20 13.32 -6.77
C ILE A 86 3.13 12.15 -6.43
N LEU A 87 4.32 12.08 -7.02
CA LEU A 87 5.33 11.09 -6.66
C LEU A 87 5.71 11.18 -5.16
N LEU A 88 5.91 12.41 -4.67
CA LEU A 88 6.14 12.66 -3.24
C LEU A 88 4.96 12.20 -2.39
N SER A 89 3.73 12.49 -2.81
CA SER A 89 2.51 12.06 -2.12
C SER A 89 2.42 10.54 -2.04
N MET A 90 2.74 9.84 -3.14
CA MET A 90 2.80 8.36 -3.16
C MET A 90 3.88 7.82 -2.22
N GLY A 91 5.03 8.51 -2.12
CA GLY A 91 6.07 8.19 -1.13
C GLY A 91 5.55 8.34 0.31
N ILE A 92 4.81 9.40 0.61
CA ILE A 92 4.16 9.60 1.93
C ILE A 92 3.16 8.47 2.22
N PHE A 93 2.41 8.01 1.21
CA PHE A 93 1.53 6.85 1.35
C PHE A 93 2.32 5.60 1.73
N GLY A 94 3.41 5.30 0.98
CA GLY A 94 4.28 4.17 1.27
C GLY A 94 4.91 4.23 2.67
N LEU A 95 5.28 5.42 3.15
CA LEU A 95 5.77 5.63 4.51
C LEU A 95 4.69 5.26 5.55
N GLY A 96 3.47 5.76 5.38
CA GLY A 96 2.36 5.46 6.28
C GLY A 96 2.01 3.98 6.32
N ASP A 97 1.96 3.34 5.15
CA ASP A 97 1.69 1.91 5.02
C ASP A 97 2.83 1.07 5.62
N GLY A 98 4.09 1.41 5.35
CA GLY A 98 5.25 0.74 5.95
C GLY A 98 5.21 0.76 7.48
N ILE A 99 4.83 1.89 8.08
CA ILE A 99 4.72 2.01 9.54
C ILE A 99 3.57 1.16 10.09
N ALA A 100 2.38 1.20 9.49
CA ALA A 100 1.20 0.55 10.04
C ALA A 100 1.14 -0.95 9.76
N ASN A 101 1.42 -1.38 8.55
CA ASN A 101 1.08 -2.69 8.01
C ASN A 101 1.65 -3.84 8.86
N LEU A 102 2.97 -3.94 8.94
CA LEU A 102 3.60 -5.06 9.66
C LEU A 102 3.40 -5.00 11.17
N SER A 103 3.25 -3.80 11.74
CA SER A 103 2.94 -3.65 13.16
C SER A 103 1.59 -4.27 13.51
N VAL A 104 0.56 -4.03 12.69
CA VAL A 104 -0.78 -4.62 12.87
C VAL A 104 -0.75 -6.13 12.68
N ILE A 105 -0.08 -6.61 11.64
CA ILE A 105 0.05 -8.05 11.36
C ILE A 105 0.70 -8.77 12.55
N LYS A 106 1.82 -8.25 13.05
CA LYS A 106 2.49 -8.82 14.22
C LYS A 106 1.61 -8.80 15.48
N ASN A 107 0.84 -7.74 15.67
CA ASN A 107 -0.10 -7.67 16.76
C ASN A 107 -1.18 -8.78 16.64
N CYS A 108 -1.70 -9.04 15.44
CA CYS A 108 -2.62 -10.14 15.20
C CYS A 108 -1.99 -11.52 15.46
N TRP A 109 -0.72 -11.71 15.13
CA TRP A 109 0.00 -12.96 15.42
C TRP A 109 0.12 -13.23 16.93
N LYS A 110 0.27 -12.20 17.75
CA LYS A 110 0.30 -12.35 19.22
C LYS A 110 -1.04 -12.83 19.79
N TYR A 111 -2.17 -12.44 19.17
CA TYR A 111 -3.49 -12.94 19.59
C TYR A 111 -3.77 -14.38 19.16
N TYR A 112 -3.20 -14.82 18.04
CA TYR A 112 -3.46 -16.14 17.44
C TYR A 112 -2.17 -16.86 17.05
N PRO A 113 -1.30 -17.20 18.02
CA PRO A 113 0.01 -17.80 17.73
C PRO A 113 -0.12 -19.15 16.99
N ASP A 114 -1.11 -19.97 17.36
CA ASP A 114 -1.33 -21.31 16.78
C ASP A 114 -1.98 -21.28 15.40
N LYS A 115 -2.43 -20.12 14.90
CA LYS A 115 -3.21 -19.97 13.67
C LYS A 115 -2.65 -18.91 12.71
N LEU A 116 -1.35 -18.77 12.65
CA LEU A 116 -0.67 -17.75 11.83
C LEU A 116 -1.05 -17.83 10.35
N GLY A 117 -1.20 -19.04 9.82
CA GLY A 117 -1.62 -19.25 8.42
C GLY A 117 -3.03 -18.74 8.14
N LEU A 118 -3.97 -18.97 9.07
CA LEU A 118 -5.34 -18.47 8.97
C LEU A 118 -5.37 -16.94 9.02
N VAL A 119 -4.64 -16.32 9.96
CA VAL A 119 -4.54 -14.86 10.11
C VAL A 119 -4.01 -14.24 8.83
N ASN A 120 -2.91 -14.75 8.29
CA ASN A 120 -2.34 -14.25 7.04
C ASN A 120 -3.29 -14.46 5.85
N GLY A 121 -3.97 -15.61 5.78
CA GLY A 121 -4.96 -15.90 4.75
C GLY A 121 -6.13 -14.91 4.75
N ILE A 122 -6.65 -14.54 5.93
CA ILE A 122 -7.71 -13.54 6.06
C ILE A 122 -7.22 -12.16 5.62
N ILE A 123 -6.00 -11.76 6.03
CA ILE A 123 -5.42 -10.46 5.66
C ILE A 123 -5.23 -10.37 4.14
N ILE A 124 -4.61 -11.37 3.51
CA ILE A 124 -4.38 -11.40 2.06
C ILE A 124 -5.71 -11.50 1.31
N GLY A 125 -6.65 -12.32 1.78
CA GLY A 125 -8.00 -12.41 1.23
C GLY A 125 -8.73 -11.07 1.26
N GLY A 126 -8.61 -10.31 2.37
CA GLY A 126 -9.15 -8.96 2.50
C GLY A 126 -8.56 -7.97 1.51
N LEU A 127 -7.27 -8.07 1.21
CA LEU A 127 -6.62 -7.24 0.18
C LEU A 127 -7.22 -7.53 -1.21
N GLY A 128 -7.37 -8.80 -1.57
CA GLY A 128 -7.97 -9.21 -2.84
C GLY A 128 -9.44 -8.79 -2.97
N LEU A 129 -10.24 -9.01 -1.92
CA LEU A 129 -11.64 -8.57 -1.89
C LEU A 129 -11.79 -7.07 -2.05
N SER A 130 -10.92 -6.26 -1.42
CA SER A 130 -11.00 -4.81 -1.53
C SER A 130 -10.76 -4.33 -2.96
N SER A 131 -9.84 -4.94 -3.70
CA SER A 131 -9.63 -4.60 -5.12
C SER A 131 -10.83 -5.00 -5.97
N SER A 132 -11.41 -6.17 -5.73
CA SER A 132 -12.59 -6.66 -6.45
C SER A 132 -13.83 -5.77 -6.26
N ILE A 133 -13.93 -5.08 -5.13
CA ILE A 133 -14.99 -4.10 -4.86
C ILE A 133 -14.65 -2.73 -5.46
N LEU A 134 -13.40 -2.27 -5.28
CA LEU A 134 -13.01 -0.93 -5.70
C LEU A 134 -12.90 -0.79 -7.22
N THR A 135 -12.54 -1.85 -7.95
CA THR A 135 -12.44 -1.80 -9.42
C THR A 135 -13.77 -1.46 -10.10
N PRO A 136 -14.90 -2.16 -9.84
CA PRO A 136 -16.19 -1.78 -10.42
C PRO A 136 -16.64 -0.37 -10.02
N ILE A 137 -16.34 0.07 -8.79
CA ILE A 137 -16.67 1.42 -8.35
C ILE A 137 -15.84 2.46 -9.12
N ALA A 138 -14.56 2.20 -9.35
CA ALA A 138 -13.71 3.05 -10.18
C ALA A 138 -14.26 3.14 -11.60
N ASP A 139 -14.61 2.00 -12.19
CA ASP A 139 -15.20 1.94 -13.51
C ASP A 139 -16.51 2.75 -13.59
N TYR A 140 -17.39 2.62 -12.62
CA TYR A 140 -18.65 3.36 -12.58
C TYR A 140 -18.44 4.88 -12.43
N LEU A 141 -17.51 5.30 -11.58
CA LEU A 141 -17.25 6.72 -11.31
C LEU A 141 -16.43 7.41 -12.39
N ILE A 142 -15.53 6.70 -13.05
CA ILE A 142 -14.62 7.27 -14.05
C ILE A 142 -15.08 6.99 -15.47
N ILE A 143 -15.47 5.74 -15.75
CA ILE A 143 -15.78 5.29 -17.12
C ILE A 143 -17.25 5.55 -17.41
N ASN A 144 -17.50 6.45 -18.38
CA ASN A 144 -18.80 6.49 -19.05
C ASN A 144 -18.73 5.49 -20.22
N PRO A 145 -19.61 4.48 -20.32
CA PRO A 145 -19.52 3.43 -21.35
C PRO A 145 -19.49 3.95 -22.78
N ASP A 146 -20.00 5.15 -23.05
CA ASP A 146 -20.07 5.74 -24.38
C ASP A 146 -18.80 6.48 -24.83
N LYS A 147 -17.78 6.62 -23.99
CA LYS A 147 -16.59 7.45 -24.28
C LYS A 147 -15.24 6.72 -24.11
N LYS A 148 -15.20 5.43 -24.40
CA LYS A 148 -13.96 4.60 -24.32
C LYS A 148 -12.98 4.85 -25.50
N VAL A 149 -12.91 6.02 -26.07
CA VAL A 149 -11.97 6.30 -27.16
C VAL A 149 -10.69 6.89 -26.56
N THR A 150 -9.67 6.04 -26.44
CA THR A 150 -8.31 6.49 -26.16
C THR A 150 -7.63 6.95 -27.44
N ASP A 151 -6.76 7.94 -27.35
CA ASP A 151 -5.81 8.31 -28.39
C ASP A 151 -4.82 7.15 -28.66
N LYS A 152 -4.04 7.22 -29.74
CA LYS A 152 -3.00 6.23 -30.08
C LYS A 152 -2.00 5.93 -28.95
N TYR A 153 -1.88 6.82 -27.99
CA TYR A 153 -1.00 6.71 -26.81
C TYR A 153 -1.72 6.26 -25.53
N GLY A 154 -2.96 5.78 -25.61
CA GLY A 154 -3.70 5.35 -24.44
C GLY A 154 -4.20 6.49 -23.53
N ILE A 155 -4.25 7.72 -24.05
CA ILE A 155 -4.68 8.92 -23.31
C ILE A 155 -6.18 9.12 -23.49
N TYR A 156 -6.90 9.32 -22.39
CA TYR A 156 -8.32 9.60 -22.38
C TYR A 156 -8.63 11.09 -22.60
N PRO A 157 -9.81 11.44 -23.14
CA PRO A 157 -10.27 12.82 -23.25
C PRO A 157 -10.31 13.54 -21.91
N LYS A 158 -10.13 14.86 -21.91
CA LYS A 158 -10.11 15.70 -20.70
C LYS A 158 -11.35 15.53 -19.80
N GLU A 159 -12.52 15.35 -20.41
CA GLU A 159 -13.78 15.15 -19.69
C GLU A 159 -13.78 13.87 -18.85
N VAL A 160 -13.18 12.79 -19.38
CA VAL A 160 -13.07 11.50 -18.68
C VAL A 160 -11.99 11.59 -17.60
N SER A 161 -10.83 12.19 -17.94
CA SER A 161 -9.72 12.29 -17.01
C SER A 161 -10.03 13.15 -15.79
N ASN A 162 -10.86 14.18 -15.92
CA ASN A 162 -11.28 15.01 -14.79
C ASN A 162 -12.17 14.26 -13.78
N LYS A 163 -12.85 13.19 -14.20
CA LYS A 163 -13.62 12.34 -13.29
C LYS A 163 -12.74 11.57 -12.31
N LEU A 164 -11.46 11.38 -12.61
CA LEU A 164 -10.49 10.80 -11.70
C LEU A 164 -10.48 11.55 -10.35
N LYS A 165 -10.62 12.87 -10.39
CA LYS A 165 -10.67 13.69 -9.18
C LYS A 165 -11.85 13.32 -8.27
N ASN A 166 -13.00 13.03 -8.85
CA ASN A 166 -14.20 12.60 -8.11
C ASN A 166 -13.97 11.22 -7.44
N TYR A 167 -13.29 10.33 -8.15
CA TYR A 167 -12.90 9.04 -7.59
C TYR A 167 -11.89 9.18 -6.44
N LEU A 168 -10.91 10.07 -6.55
CA LEU A 168 -9.98 10.37 -5.47
C LEU A 168 -10.69 10.96 -4.24
N TYR A 169 -11.68 11.84 -4.42
CA TYR A 169 -12.52 12.32 -3.33
C TYR A 169 -13.28 11.18 -2.64
N PHE A 170 -13.90 10.31 -3.43
CA PHE A 170 -14.57 9.12 -2.90
C PHE A 170 -13.62 8.24 -2.08
N LEU A 171 -12.42 7.93 -2.60
CA LEU A 171 -11.42 7.15 -1.88
C LEU A 171 -10.96 7.82 -0.59
N ALA A 172 -10.73 9.12 -0.62
CA ALA A 172 -10.30 9.86 0.57
C ALA A 172 -11.34 9.79 1.69
N ILE A 173 -12.62 10.01 1.38
CA ILE A 173 -13.71 9.91 2.35
C ILE A 173 -13.84 8.48 2.87
N LEU A 174 -13.84 7.49 1.97
CA LEU A 174 -13.93 6.08 2.33
C LEU A 174 -12.77 5.67 3.25
N PHE A 175 -11.54 6.04 2.89
CA PHE A 175 -10.38 5.65 3.68
C PHE A 175 -10.27 6.42 4.99
N PHE A 176 -10.75 7.64 5.05
CA PHE A 176 -10.86 8.37 6.31
C PHE A 176 -11.80 7.66 7.29
N ILE A 177 -12.98 7.23 6.84
CA ILE A 177 -13.93 6.46 7.66
C ILE A 177 -13.30 5.12 8.09
N LEU A 178 -12.71 4.38 7.14
CA LEU A 178 -12.06 3.11 7.44
C LEU A 178 -10.87 3.26 8.40
N SER A 179 -10.16 4.39 8.35
CA SER A 179 -9.07 4.69 9.27
C SER A 179 -9.56 4.84 10.71
N ILE A 180 -10.68 5.53 10.91
CA ILE A 180 -11.30 5.67 12.24
C ILE A 180 -11.68 4.28 12.76
N VAL A 181 -12.35 3.48 11.94
CA VAL A 181 -12.74 2.10 12.30
C VAL A 181 -11.51 1.26 12.61
N ALA A 182 -10.46 1.32 11.79
CA ALA A 182 -9.24 0.56 12.00
C ALA A 182 -8.55 0.90 13.33
N VAL A 183 -8.39 2.20 13.64
CA VAL A 183 -7.76 2.66 14.88
C VAL A 183 -8.60 2.30 16.12
N THR A 184 -9.92 2.39 16.02
CA THR A 184 -10.81 2.03 17.15
C THR A 184 -10.82 0.53 17.43
N LEU A 185 -10.76 -0.30 16.38
CA LEU A 185 -10.76 -1.76 16.49
C LEU A 185 -9.36 -2.36 16.75
N THR A 186 -8.29 -1.58 16.61
CA THR A 186 -6.94 -2.05 16.92
C THR A 186 -6.69 -1.94 18.42
N PHE A 187 -6.66 -3.06 19.11
CA PHE A 187 -6.28 -3.15 20.51
C PHE A 187 -4.82 -3.57 20.63
N ASN A 188 -4.12 -3.02 21.62
CA ASN A 188 -2.79 -3.49 21.96
C ASN A 188 -2.90 -4.84 22.66
N TYR A 189 -2.10 -5.80 22.23
CA TYR A 189 -1.97 -7.04 22.97
C TYR A 189 -1.34 -6.73 24.34
N GLN A 190 -2.05 -7.06 25.41
CA GLN A 190 -1.53 -7.03 26.78
C GLN A 190 -1.05 -8.42 27.12
N GLU A 191 0.18 -8.50 27.50
CA GLU A 191 0.80 -9.75 27.92
C GLU A 191 0.44 -10.00 29.38
N ASP A 192 -0.45 -10.96 29.61
CA ASP A 192 -0.87 -11.35 30.97
C ASP A 192 0.15 -12.26 31.66
N ASP A 193 1.16 -12.78 30.96
CA ASP A 193 2.15 -13.71 31.50
C ASP A 193 3.56 -13.45 30.92
N PRO A 194 4.52 -12.99 31.77
CA PRO A 194 5.90 -12.73 31.33
C PRO A 194 6.64 -13.97 30.82
N SER A 195 6.26 -15.19 31.24
CA SER A 195 6.91 -16.44 30.86
C SER A 195 6.67 -16.80 29.38
N LYS A 196 5.54 -16.38 28.79
CA LYS A 196 5.27 -16.53 27.36
C LYS A 196 6.06 -15.57 26.47
N VAL A 197 6.59 -14.49 27.05
CA VAL A 197 7.45 -13.54 26.32
C VAL A 197 8.77 -14.19 25.98
N GLU A 198 9.36 -14.95 26.90
CA GLU A 198 10.65 -15.61 26.68
C GLU A 198 10.53 -16.71 25.60
N GLU A 199 9.45 -17.50 25.59
CA GLU A 199 9.21 -18.51 24.57
C GLU A 199 9.01 -17.87 23.17
N LEU A 200 8.20 -16.81 23.06
CA LEU A 200 7.98 -16.11 21.80
C LEU A 200 9.22 -15.35 21.31
N ASP A 201 10.04 -14.81 22.23
CA ASP A 201 11.31 -14.19 21.88
C ASP A 201 12.37 -15.24 21.48
N GLU A 202 12.36 -16.43 22.07
CA GLU A 202 13.22 -17.53 21.64
C GLU A 202 12.79 -18.13 20.29
N GLU A 203 11.51 -18.30 20.04
CA GLU A 203 10.98 -18.67 18.72
C GLU A 203 11.27 -17.57 17.68
N GLN A 204 11.13 -16.30 18.02
CA GLN A 204 11.52 -15.20 17.13
C GLN A 204 13.03 -15.11 16.90
N LYS A 205 13.84 -15.43 17.91
CA LYS A 205 15.32 -15.54 17.74
C LYS A 205 15.69 -16.72 16.85
N THR A 206 14.97 -17.84 16.95
CA THR A 206 15.17 -19.02 16.08
C THR A 206 14.67 -18.74 14.67
N HIS A 207 13.52 -18.06 14.51
CA HIS A 207 12.99 -17.61 13.23
C HIS A 207 13.87 -16.51 12.59
N ASN A 208 14.42 -15.58 13.40
CA ASN A 208 15.39 -14.59 12.93
C ASN A 208 16.74 -15.21 12.54
N LYS A 209 17.16 -16.32 13.19
CA LYS A 209 18.30 -17.12 12.69
C LYS A 209 17.99 -17.75 11.33
N GLY A 210 16.81 -18.33 11.16
CA GLY A 210 16.33 -18.86 9.88
C GLY A 210 16.19 -17.75 8.82
N PHE A 211 15.67 -16.59 9.20
CA PHE A 211 15.56 -15.43 8.32
C PHE A 211 16.93 -14.81 7.97
N ARG A 212 17.88 -14.86 8.89
CA ARG A 212 19.26 -14.44 8.64
C ARG A 212 19.99 -15.39 7.71
N VAL A 213 19.78 -16.70 7.86
CA VAL A 213 20.28 -17.71 6.92
C VAL A 213 19.61 -17.59 5.55
N LEU A 214 18.29 -17.34 5.50
CA LEU A 214 17.57 -17.00 4.27
C LEU A 214 18.07 -15.68 3.68
N TYR A 215 18.29 -14.66 4.48
CA TYR A 215 18.84 -13.38 4.05
C TYR A 215 20.26 -13.56 3.48
N GLU A 216 21.12 -14.30 4.16
CA GLU A 216 22.46 -14.61 3.68
C GLU A 216 22.45 -15.51 2.43
N ALA A 217 21.49 -16.45 2.32
CA ALA A 217 21.29 -17.26 1.12
C ALA A 217 20.68 -16.48 -0.05
N PHE A 218 19.77 -15.51 0.21
CA PHE A 218 19.15 -14.68 -0.81
C PHE A 218 20.05 -13.53 -1.27
N PHE A 219 20.89 -12.97 -0.39
CA PHE A 219 21.83 -11.89 -0.70
C PHE A 219 23.23 -12.41 -1.09
N SER A 220 23.44 -13.72 -1.19
CA SER A 220 24.54 -14.25 -1.97
C SER A 220 24.44 -13.70 -3.40
N GLU A 221 25.52 -13.07 -3.89
CA GLU A 221 25.59 -12.25 -5.11
C GLU A 221 24.88 -12.81 -6.36
N LYS A 222 24.68 -14.14 -6.44
CA LYS A 222 24.01 -14.80 -7.56
C LYS A 222 22.47 -14.70 -7.53
N ASN A 223 21.85 -14.56 -6.37
CA ASN A 223 20.39 -14.59 -6.23
C ASN A 223 19.76 -13.19 -6.19
N TYR A 224 20.56 -12.15 -5.95
CA TYR A 224 20.10 -10.76 -5.96
C TYR A 224 19.51 -10.35 -7.33
N PHE A 225 20.14 -10.78 -8.42
CA PHE A 225 19.66 -10.56 -9.78
C PHE A 225 18.36 -11.30 -10.08
N LEU A 226 18.16 -12.49 -9.52
CA LEU A 226 16.93 -13.28 -9.71
C LEU A 226 15.72 -12.65 -9.00
N LEU A 227 15.93 -12.10 -7.81
CA LEU A 227 14.93 -11.33 -7.08
C LEU A 227 14.55 -10.03 -7.80
N LEU A 228 15.54 -9.28 -8.26
CA LEU A 228 15.30 -8.08 -9.08
C LEU A 228 14.53 -8.44 -10.36
N PHE A 229 14.81 -9.57 -10.97
CA PHE A 229 14.13 -10.05 -12.17
C PHE A 229 12.69 -10.51 -11.89
N CYS A 230 12.42 -11.14 -10.73
CA CYS A 230 11.08 -11.53 -10.32
C CYS A 230 10.21 -10.33 -9.94
N PHE A 231 10.80 -9.26 -9.38
CA PHE A 231 10.06 -8.02 -9.03
C PHE A 231 9.96 -7.02 -10.19
N CYS A 232 10.91 -7.07 -11.14
CA CYS A 232 10.93 -6.21 -12.33
C CYS A 232 10.58 -6.98 -13.61
N GLY A 233 10.05 -8.21 -13.49
CA GLY A 233 9.62 -9.02 -14.63
C GLY A 233 8.63 -8.24 -15.51
N PRO A 234 8.69 -8.40 -16.84
CA PRO A 234 7.88 -7.61 -17.76
C PRO A 234 6.41 -7.84 -17.44
N CYS A 235 5.72 -6.77 -17.05
CA CYS A 235 4.27 -6.70 -17.12
C CYS A 235 3.93 -6.64 -18.63
N ASN A 236 3.75 -7.82 -19.24
CA ASN A 236 3.08 -7.94 -20.52
C ASN A 236 1.59 -7.83 -20.33
#